data_bcee69fa2d2863ed371d72b2a314cbe6
#
_entry.id   bcee69fa2d2863ed371d72b2a314cbe6
#
_cell.length_a   1.000
_cell.length_b   1.000
_cell.length_c   1.000
_cell.angle_alpha   90.00
_cell.angle_beta   90.00
_cell.angle_gamma   90.00
#
_symmetry.space_group_name_H-M   'P 1'
#
loop_
_entity.id
_entity.type
_entity.pdbx_description
1 polymer ?
#
loop_
_entity_poly.entity_id
_entity_poly.type
_entity_poly.pdbx_seq_one_letter_code
_entity_poly.pdbx_strand_id
1 'polypeptide(L)'
;MKTLREYILESVQPDRITLNDITELNFYKVSNYNELKKIIDDSKPDKDNNKGFWLFSEALEKDENAYGNINKEPWYINYIKCEATYTKDNKKNTNICGLISYSLKYWDDKNKPIDDNIMHIFDIQTISTFKGLLSKYFEEVEKIAKSKNYIALTLKCYEKTLSDVYKKHGFKPVKGEHNLMIKKI
;
A
#
# COMPACT_ATOMS: atom_id res chain seq x y z
N MET A 1 14.12 20.25 -4.57
CA MET A 1 13.10 19.39 -3.94
C MET A 1 11.76 20.07 -4.21
N LYS A 2 10.86 19.47 -4.99
CA LYS A 2 9.55 20.07 -5.30
C LYS A 2 8.68 20.06 -4.04
N THR A 3 7.96 21.14 -3.80
CA THR A 3 7.03 21.26 -2.66
C THR A 3 5.76 20.43 -2.93
N LEU A 4 5.03 20.01 -1.88
CA LEU A 4 3.73 19.34 -2.00
C LEU A 4 2.75 20.14 -2.88
N ARG A 5 2.86 21.48 -2.88
CA ARG A 5 2.06 22.38 -3.70
C ARG A 5 2.40 22.25 -5.20
N GLU A 6 3.67 22.04 -5.52
CA GLU A 6 4.11 21.75 -6.90
C GLU A 6 3.66 20.34 -7.33
N TYR A 7 3.69 19.34 -6.43
CA TYR A 7 3.10 18.02 -6.68
C TYR A 7 1.58 18.10 -6.90
N ILE A 8 0.88 18.95 -6.17
CA ILE A 8 -0.57 19.16 -6.33
C ILE A 8 -0.88 19.95 -7.60
N LEU A 9 -0.06 20.93 -7.98
CA LEU A 9 -0.27 21.76 -9.17
C LEU A 9 0.16 21.07 -10.49
N GLU A 10 1.18 20.23 -10.48
CA GLU A 10 1.48 19.31 -11.60
C GLU A 10 0.39 18.26 -11.81
N SER A 11 -0.55 18.21 -10.89
CA SER A 11 -1.62 17.22 -10.83
C SER A 11 -2.82 17.48 -11.76
N VAL A 12 -2.80 18.50 -12.58
CA VAL A 12 -3.77 18.69 -13.66
C VAL A 12 -3.23 18.00 -14.93
N GLN A 13 -3.00 16.69 -14.85
CA GLN A 13 -2.86 15.91 -16.08
C GLN A 13 -4.28 15.46 -16.50
N PRO A 14 -4.67 15.73 -17.75
CA PRO A 14 -6.03 15.42 -18.23
C PRO A 14 -6.38 13.93 -18.30
N ASP A 15 -5.46 13.05 -17.92
CA ASP A 15 -5.57 11.61 -18.06
C ASP A 15 -5.68 10.83 -16.74
N ARG A 16 -6.01 11.51 -15.61
CA ARG A 16 -6.09 10.82 -14.33
C ARG A 16 -7.44 10.14 -14.12
N ILE A 17 -7.36 8.88 -13.73
CA ILE A 17 -8.51 8.05 -13.39
C ILE A 17 -8.79 8.25 -11.90
N THR A 18 -9.98 8.71 -11.57
CA THR A 18 -10.45 8.88 -10.19
C THR A 18 -11.32 7.69 -9.78
N LEU A 19 -11.64 7.60 -8.49
CA LEU A 19 -12.55 6.57 -7.99
C LEU A 19 -13.91 6.58 -8.70
N ASN A 20 -14.39 7.76 -9.13
CA ASN A 20 -15.67 7.90 -9.82
C ASN A 20 -15.65 7.36 -11.26
N ASP A 21 -14.46 7.24 -11.86
CA ASP A 21 -14.28 6.71 -13.22
C ASP A 21 -14.19 5.18 -13.22
N ILE A 22 -14.01 4.58 -12.02
CA ILE A 22 -13.82 3.14 -11.84
C ILE A 22 -15.17 2.46 -11.71
N THR A 23 -15.44 1.49 -12.57
CA THR A 23 -16.66 0.68 -12.56
C THR A 23 -16.53 -0.54 -11.65
N GLU A 24 -15.32 -1.11 -11.54
CA GLU A 24 -15.02 -2.26 -10.68
C GLU A 24 -13.65 -2.08 -10.05
N LEU A 25 -13.54 -2.36 -8.75
CA LEU A 25 -12.28 -2.37 -8.01
C LEU A 25 -12.15 -3.70 -7.29
N ASN A 26 -11.16 -4.49 -7.68
CA ASN A 26 -10.96 -5.84 -7.18
C ASN A 26 -9.61 -5.96 -6.48
N PHE A 27 -9.58 -6.75 -5.42
CA PHE A 27 -8.38 -7.01 -4.61
C PHE A 27 -8.03 -8.49 -4.67
N TYR A 28 -6.77 -8.80 -4.98
CA TYR A 28 -6.29 -10.16 -5.11
C TYR A 28 -5.01 -10.36 -4.30
N LYS A 29 -4.94 -11.47 -3.58
CA LYS A 29 -3.70 -11.87 -2.93
C LYS A 29 -2.67 -12.22 -4.00
N VAL A 30 -1.46 -11.69 -3.86
CA VAL A 30 -0.31 -12.10 -4.68
C VAL A 30 0.19 -13.44 -4.16
N SER A 31 0.32 -14.43 -5.04
CA SER A 31 0.50 -15.82 -4.66
C SER A 31 1.95 -16.18 -4.36
N ASN A 32 2.91 -15.52 -5.03
CA ASN A 32 4.33 -15.84 -4.92
C ASN A 32 5.22 -14.68 -5.39
N TYR A 33 6.52 -14.84 -5.16
CA TYR A 33 7.54 -13.84 -5.52
C TYR A 33 7.58 -13.52 -7.02
N ASN A 34 7.46 -14.51 -7.88
CA ASN A 34 7.52 -14.28 -9.32
C ASN A 34 6.35 -13.44 -9.82
N GLU A 35 5.15 -13.67 -9.28
CA GLU A 35 3.99 -12.82 -9.56
C GLU A 35 4.22 -11.39 -9.07
N LEU A 36 4.72 -11.21 -7.85
CA LEU A 36 5.04 -9.89 -7.30
C LEU A 36 6.06 -9.16 -8.17
N LYS A 37 7.17 -9.83 -8.49
CA LYS A 37 8.22 -9.26 -9.35
C LYS A 37 7.67 -8.84 -10.69
N LYS A 38 6.87 -9.70 -11.34
CA LYS A 38 6.22 -9.36 -12.61
C LYS A 38 5.33 -8.13 -12.51
N ILE A 39 4.51 -8.02 -11.46
CA ILE A 39 3.64 -6.86 -11.22
C ILE A 39 4.47 -5.57 -11.12
N ILE A 40 5.58 -5.61 -10.40
CA ILE A 40 6.46 -4.46 -10.22
C ILE A 40 7.14 -4.10 -11.54
N ASP A 41 7.75 -5.06 -12.22
CA ASP A 41 8.45 -4.85 -13.50
C ASP A 41 7.50 -4.31 -14.60
N ASP A 42 6.30 -4.88 -14.71
CA ASP A 42 5.27 -4.44 -15.67
C ASP A 42 4.80 -3.00 -15.39
N SER A 43 4.87 -2.53 -14.15
CA SER A 43 4.53 -1.16 -13.78
C SER A 43 5.55 -0.12 -14.23
N LYS A 44 6.73 -0.55 -14.70
CA LYS A 44 7.87 0.30 -15.10
C LYS A 44 8.21 1.31 -14.00
N PRO A 45 8.72 0.83 -12.85
CA PRO A 45 8.99 1.67 -11.70
C PRO A 45 10.05 2.72 -12.04
N ASP A 46 9.81 3.95 -11.62
CA ASP A 46 10.71 5.09 -11.79
C ASP A 46 10.55 6.03 -10.59
N LYS A 47 11.52 6.01 -9.69
CA LYS A 47 11.50 6.78 -8.46
C LYS A 47 11.53 8.28 -8.70
N ASP A 48 12.36 8.73 -9.64
CA ASP A 48 12.57 10.16 -9.89
C ASP A 48 11.32 10.83 -10.44
N ASN A 49 10.53 10.07 -11.20
CA ASN A 49 9.26 10.51 -11.77
C ASN A 49 8.03 10.01 -11.00
N ASN A 50 8.22 9.33 -9.86
CA ASN A 50 7.15 8.76 -9.04
C ASN A 50 6.18 7.87 -9.86
N LYS A 51 6.73 7.02 -10.72
CA LYS A 51 5.96 6.13 -11.60
C LYS A 51 6.04 4.68 -11.14
N GLY A 52 5.02 3.92 -11.52
CA GLY A 52 4.94 2.49 -11.21
C GLY A 52 4.98 2.20 -9.71
N PHE A 53 5.42 1.02 -9.34
CA PHE A 53 5.58 0.57 -7.96
C PHE A 53 7.03 0.73 -7.48
N TRP A 54 7.56 1.94 -7.54
CA TRP A 54 8.98 2.22 -7.26
C TRP A 54 9.38 1.93 -5.79
N LEU A 55 8.48 2.14 -4.82
CA LEU A 55 8.74 1.77 -3.42
C LEU A 55 9.00 0.27 -3.27
N PHE A 56 8.17 -0.53 -3.92
CA PHE A 56 8.31 -1.99 -3.90
C PHE A 56 9.53 -2.46 -4.69
N SER A 57 9.89 -1.77 -5.78
CA SER A 57 11.12 -2.05 -6.53
C SER A 57 12.36 -1.81 -5.66
N GLU A 58 12.46 -0.67 -4.98
CA GLU A 58 13.57 -0.40 -4.05
C GLU A 58 13.66 -1.42 -2.92
N ALA A 59 12.51 -1.83 -2.39
CA ALA A 59 12.48 -2.82 -1.33
C ALA A 59 12.98 -4.18 -1.82
N LEU A 60 12.58 -4.63 -3.02
CA LEU A 60 13.09 -5.87 -3.63
C LEU A 60 14.59 -5.82 -3.89
N GLU A 61 15.14 -4.69 -4.35
CA GLU A 61 16.58 -4.54 -4.62
C GLU A 61 17.42 -4.58 -3.33
N LYS A 62 16.89 -4.04 -2.23
CA LYS A 62 17.62 -3.98 -0.96
C LYS A 62 17.64 -5.29 -0.21
N ASP A 63 16.65 -6.12 -0.38
CA ASP A 63 16.53 -7.37 0.37
C ASP A 63 15.77 -8.45 -0.42
N GLU A 64 16.46 -9.03 -1.42
CA GLU A 64 15.96 -10.22 -2.14
C GLU A 64 15.61 -11.37 -1.18
N ASN A 65 16.27 -11.46 -0.01
CA ASN A 65 16.02 -12.50 0.98
C ASN A 65 14.77 -12.22 1.82
N ALA A 66 14.47 -10.95 2.17
CA ALA A 66 13.25 -10.60 2.89
C ALA A 66 12.00 -10.92 2.06
N TYR A 67 12.06 -10.64 0.76
CA TYR A 67 10.96 -10.90 -0.16
C TYR A 67 10.93 -12.35 -0.68
N GLY A 68 12.05 -13.06 -0.73
CA GLY A 68 12.12 -14.49 -1.03
C GLY A 68 11.42 -15.35 0.02
N ASN A 69 11.12 -14.78 1.19
CA ASN A 69 10.34 -15.38 2.28
C ASN A 69 8.85 -15.04 2.25
N ILE A 70 8.29 -14.62 1.11
CA ILE A 70 6.83 -14.53 0.94
C ILE A 70 6.24 -15.86 1.38
N ASN A 71 5.45 -15.82 2.47
CA ASN A 71 4.83 -16.96 3.13
C ASN A 71 5.75 -17.87 3.98
N LYS A 72 6.96 -17.45 4.37
CA LYS A 72 7.81 -18.20 5.34
C LYS A 72 7.97 -17.45 6.65
N GLU A 73 7.88 -18.15 7.80
CA GLU A 73 8.19 -17.59 9.11
C GLU A 73 9.67 -17.15 9.22
N PRO A 74 10.01 -16.14 10.02
CA PRO A 74 9.13 -15.36 10.90
C PRO A 74 8.46 -14.14 10.23
N TRP A 75 8.82 -13.79 9.02
CA TRP A 75 8.39 -12.59 8.32
C TRP A 75 7.35 -12.90 7.24
N TYR A 76 6.10 -13.16 7.65
CA TYR A 76 5.02 -13.30 6.68
C TYR A 76 4.60 -11.92 6.14
N ILE A 77 5.29 -11.46 5.11
CA ILE A 77 4.79 -10.32 4.35
C ILE A 77 3.82 -10.85 3.29
N ASN A 78 2.62 -10.38 3.36
CA ASN A 78 1.58 -10.66 2.38
C ASN A 78 1.43 -9.46 1.46
N TYR A 79 1.09 -9.72 0.21
CA TYR A 79 0.84 -8.69 -0.79
C TYR A 79 -0.56 -8.81 -1.36
N ILE A 80 -1.18 -7.66 -1.59
CA ILE A 80 -2.47 -7.53 -2.26
C ILE A 80 -2.26 -6.62 -3.45
N LYS A 81 -2.59 -7.09 -4.65
CA LYS A 81 -2.75 -6.25 -5.84
C LYS A 81 -4.17 -5.74 -5.94
N CYS A 82 -4.33 -4.49 -6.34
CA CYS A 82 -5.59 -3.87 -6.63
C CYS A 82 -5.74 -3.67 -8.13
N GLU A 83 -6.80 -4.17 -8.72
CA GLU A 83 -7.13 -4.02 -10.14
C GLU A 83 -8.35 -3.12 -10.29
N ALA A 84 -8.23 -2.10 -11.13
CA ALA A 84 -9.34 -1.19 -11.47
C ALA A 84 -9.81 -1.42 -12.89
N THR A 85 -11.12 -1.56 -13.07
CA THR A 85 -11.78 -1.56 -14.37
C THR A 85 -12.44 -0.20 -14.58
N TYR A 86 -12.19 0.42 -15.73
CA TYR A 86 -12.70 1.75 -16.07
C TYR A 86 -12.89 1.87 -17.59
N THR A 87 -13.67 2.87 -18.02
CA THR A 87 -13.86 3.16 -19.44
C THR A 87 -13.05 4.41 -19.81
N LYS A 88 -12.19 4.26 -20.82
CA LYS A 88 -11.45 5.38 -21.43
C LYS A 88 -11.53 5.22 -22.96
N ASP A 89 -11.82 6.32 -23.65
CA ASP A 89 -11.95 6.37 -25.13
C ASP A 89 -12.92 5.30 -25.68
N ASN A 90 -14.06 5.14 -24.99
CA ASN A 90 -15.10 4.14 -25.27
C ASN A 90 -14.59 2.66 -25.19
N LYS A 91 -13.46 2.43 -24.56
CA LYS A 91 -12.92 1.08 -24.34
C LYS A 91 -12.88 0.75 -22.87
N LYS A 92 -13.35 -0.45 -22.52
CA LYS A 92 -13.21 -1.02 -21.19
C LYS A 92 -11.74 -1.45 -21.00
N ASN A 93 -11.11 -0.94 -19.93
CA ASN A 93 -9.73 -1.24 -19.58
C ASN A 93 -9.69 -1.83 -18.17
N THR A 94 -8.79 -2.77 -17.92
CA THR A 94 -8.51 -3.30 -16.59
C THR A 94 -7.01 -3.26 -16.34
N ASN A 95 -6.59 -2.55 -15.30
CA ASN A 95 -5.17 -2.39 -14.96
C ASN A 95 -4.94 -2.55 -13.46
N ILE A 96 -3.75 -3.04 -13.11
CA ILE A 96 -3.29 -2.99 -11.73
C ILE A 96 -3.06 -1.53 -11.36
N CYS A 97 -3.75 -1.05 -10.33
CA CYS A 97 -3.73 0.34 -9.90
C CYS A 97 -3.06 0.54 -8.55
N GLY A 98 -2.87 -0.51 -7.77
CA GLY A 98 -2.29 -0.43 -6.43
C GLY A 98 -1.66 -1.73 -5.97
N LEU A 99 -0.74 -1.58 -5.02
CA LEU A 99 -0.07 -2.67 -4.32
C LEU A 99 0.03 -2.33 -2.83
N ILE A 100 -0.26 -3.32 -1.98
CA ILE A 100 -0.25 -3.19 -0.53
C ILE A 100 0.59 -4.32 0.04
N SER A 101 1.48 -4.03 0.97
CA SER A 101 2.19 -5.04 1.77
C SER A 101 1.80 -4.95 3.24
N TYR A 102 1.56 -6.10 3.86
CA TYR A 102 1.21 -6.19 5.28
C TYR A 102 1.73 -7.48 5.92
N SER A 103 1.94 -7.44 7.22
CA SER A 103 2.24 -8.60 8.04
C SER A 103 1.11 -8.90 9.02
N LEU A 104 0.89 -10.18 9.25
CA LEU A 104 -0.04 -10.69 10.27
C LEU A 104 0.53 -10.61 11.69
N LYS A 105 1.79 -10.18 11.84
CA LYS A 105 2.44 -9.96 13.14
C LYS A 105 3.15 -8.62 13.11
N TYR A 106 3.05 -7.87 14.19
CA TYR A 106 3.87 -6.69 14.39
C TYR A 106 5.11 -7.06 15.23
N TRP A 107 6.27 -6.67 14.74
CA TRP A 107 7.56 -6.97 15.36
C TRP A 107 8.22 -5.67 15.80
N ASP A 108 8.86 -5.67 16.96
CA ASP A 108 9.71 -4.56 17.39
C ASP A 108 11.04 -4.56 16.64
N ASP A 109 11.85 -3.53 16.87
CA ASP A 109 13.18 -3.38 16.26
C ASP A 109 14.18 -4.49 16.72
N LYS A 110 13.79 -5.30 17.72
CA LYS A 110 14.56 -6.44 18.26
C LYS A 110 14.05 -7.79 17.77
N ASN A 111 13.21 -7.79 16.73
CA ASN A 111 12.62 -9.01 16.18
C ASN A 111 11.79 -9.82 17.21
N LYS A 112 11.08 -9.13 18.10
CA LYS A 112 10.13 -9.76 19.01
C LYS A 112 8.70 -9.44 18.59
N PRO A 113 7.78 -10.41 18.59
CA PRO A 113 6.37 -10.10 18.35
C PRO A 113 5.86 -9.22 19.49
N ILE A 114 5.29 -8.06 19.15
CA ILE A 114 4.73 -7.13 20.13
C ILE A 114 3.30 -7.54 20.48
N ASP A 115 2.52 -7.93 19.47
CA ASP A 115 1.13 -8.35 19.65
C ASP A 115 0.69 -9.22 18.48
N ASP A 116 0.16 -10.41 18.76
CA ASP A 116 -0.35 -11.35 17.75
C ASP A 116 -1.73 -10.93 17.21
N ASN A 117 -2.38 -9.94 17.82
CA ASN A 117 -3.71 -9.46 17.41
C ASN A 117 -3.67 -8.12 16.64
N ILE A 118 -2.47 -7.68 16.26
CA ILE A 118 -2.27 -6.44 15.51
C ILE A 118 -1.67 -6.76 14.13
N MET A 119 -2.33 -6.30 13.08
CA MET A 119 -1.82 -6.40 11.72
C MET A 119 -1.03 -5.14 11.36
N HIS A 120 0.16 -5.30 10.79
CA HIS A 120 1.02 -4.19 10.39
C HIS A 120 1.01 -3.98 8.87
N ILE A 121 0.75 -2.75 8.44
CA ILE A 121 0.84 -2.34 7.05
C ILE A 121 2.23 -1.74 6.84
N PHE A 122 3.02 -2.31 5.92
CA PHE A 122 4.35 -1.79 5.58
C PHE A 122 4.25 -0.70 4.54
N ASP A 123 3.66 -1.00 3.39
CA ASP A 123 3.61 -0.08 2.26
C ASP A 123 2.26 -0.13 1.57
N ILE A 124 1.83 1.03 1.11
CA ILE A 124 0.70 1.19 0.20
C ILE A 124 1.17 2.11 -0.93
N GLN A 125 1.10 1.64 -2.14
CA GLN A 125 1.40 2.46 -3.30
C GLN A 125 0.32 2.35 -4.37
N THR A 126 -0.09 3.51 -4.88
CA THR A 126 -0.99 3.63 -6.03
C THR A 126 -0.17 4.09 -7.24
N ILE A 127 -0.42 3.51 -8.41
CA ILE A 127 0.16 4.02 -9.67
C ILE A 127 -0.36 5.43 -9.91
N SER A 128 0.52 6.34 -10.32
CA SER A 128 0.28 7.80 -10.39
C SER A 128 -0.90 8.22 -11.27
N THR A 129 -1.32 7.36 -12.21
CA THR A 129 -2.51 7.60 -13.06
C THR A 129 -3.82 7.46 -12.30
N PHE A 130 -3.83 6.80 -11.12
CA PHE A 130 -5.02 6.61 -10.31
C PHE A 130 -5.01 7.49 -9.06
N LYS A 131 -6.17 7.98 -8.64
CA LYS A 131 -6.33 8.83 -7.45
C LYS A 131 -7.52 8.43 -6.59
N GLY A 132 -7.40 8.77 -5.29
CA GLY A 132 -8.50 8.63 -4.33
C GLY A 132 -8.74 7.20 -3.84
N LEU A 133 -7.82 6.26 -4.10
CA LEU A 133 -8.01 4.83 -3.78
C LEU A 133 -7.61 4.45 -2.35
N LEU A 134 -6.96 5.34 -1.61
CA LEU A 134 -6.40 5.01 -0.29
C LEU A 134 -7.47 4.53 0.72
N SER A 135 -8.68 5.14 0.69
CA SER A 135 -9.80 4.69 1.52
C SER A 135 -10.19 3.24 1.21
N LYS A 136 -10.21 2.87 -0.06
CA LYS A 136 -10.55 1.52 -0.50
C LYS A 136 -9.50 0.49 -0.11
N TYR A 137 -8.23 0.89 -0.11
CA TYR A 137 -7.14 0.04 0.38
C TYR A 137 -7.27 -0.23 1.88
N PHE A 138 -7.57 0.80 2.69
CA PHE A 138 -7.80 0.61 4.11
C PHE A 138 -9.06 -0.22 4.40
N GLU A 139 -10.16 -0.01 3.66
CA GLU A 139 -11.37 -0.84 3.78
C GLU A 139 -11.05 -2.33 3.56
N GLU A 140 -10.26 -2.66 2.52
CA GLU A 140 -9.91 -4.05 2.23
C GLU A 140 -8.98 -4.64 3.29
N VAL A 141 -7.96 -3.90 3.73
CA VAL A 141 -7.06 -4.34 4.80
C VAL A 141 -7.80 -4.56 6.11
N GLU A 142 -8.76 -3.68 6.46
CA GLU A 142 -9.63 -3.86 7.63
C GLU A 142 -10.51 -5.10 7.53
N LYS A 143 -11.08 -5.35 6.36
CA LYS A 143 -11.88 -6.56 6.11
C LYS A 143 -11.06 -7.84 6.33
N ILE A 144 -9.82 -7.86 5.82
CA ILE A 144 -8.89 -8.97 6.03
C ILE A 144 -8.56 -9.12 7.51
N ALA A 145 -8.23 -8.01 8.20
CA ALA A 145 -7.90 -8.03 9.62
C ALA A 145 -9.07 -8.56 10.47
N LYS A 146 -10.29 -8.06 10.23
CA LYS A 146 -11.50 -8.54 10.92
C LYS A 146 -11.78 -10.02 10.66
N SER A 147 -11.59 -10.49 9.43
CA SER A 147 -11.79 -11.91 9.09
C SER A 147 -10.83 -12.86 9.80
N LYS A 148 -9.74 -12.32 10.34
CA LYS A 148 -8.70 -13.05 11.08
C LYS A 148 -8.68 -12.72 12.59
N ASN A 149 -9.71 -12.01 13.08
CA ASN A 149 -9.87 -11.60 14.48
C ASN A 149 -8.77 -10.64 15.00
N TYR A 150 -8.17 -9.84 14.12
CA TYR A 150 -7.30 -8.76 14.56
C TYR A 150 -8.10 -7.60 15.11
N ILE A 151 -7.56 -6.92 16.12
CA ILE A 151 -8.23 -5.82 16.85
C ILE A 151 -7.76 -4.44 16.42
N ALA A 152 -6.62 -4.38 15.72
CA ALA A 152 -6.05 -3.13 15.26
C ALA A 152 -5.18 -3.29 14.01
N LEU A 153 -5.01 -2.18 13.30
CA LEU A 153 -4.02 -1.97 12.25
C LEU A 153 -2.96 -1.01 12.74
N THR A 154 -1.70 -1.25 12.36
CA THR A 154 -0.62 -0.29 12.57
C THR A 154 0.08 0.02 11.24
N LEU A 155 0.70 1.17 11.15
CA LEU A 155 1.61 1.57 10.08
C LEU A 155 2.67 2.55 10.59
N LYS A 156 3.80 2.65 9.90
CA LYS A 156 4.80 3.69 10.18
C LYS A 156 4.58 4.87 9.22
N CYS A 157 4.58 6.08 9.76
CA CYS A 157 4.40 7.32 9.02
C CYS A 157 5.65 8.19 9.14
N TYR A 158 6.48 8.20 8.11
CA TYR A 158 7.75 8.96 8.12
C TYR A 158 7.60 10.43 7.74
N GLU A 159 6.49 10.79 7.08
CA GLU A 159 6.23 12.15 6.63
C GLU A 159 5.08 12.80 7.38
N LYS A 160 5.30 14.00 7.91
CA LYS A 160 4.28 14.76 8.64
C LYS A 160 3.00 14.99 7.82
N THR A 161 3.14 15.22 6.52
CA THR A 161 2.02 15.42 5.58
C THR A 161 1.15 14.18 5.45
N LEU A 162 1.74 12.98 5.44
CA LEU A 162 1.02 11.71 5.41
C LEU A 162 0.31 11.41 6.73
N SER A 163 0.84 11.90 7.86
CA SER A 163 0.20 11.74 9.17
C SER A 163 -1.22 12.29 9.18
N ASP A 164 -1.45 13.46 8.58
CA ASP A 164 -2.78 14.06 8.54
C ASP A 164 -3.73 13.31 7.58
N VAL A 165 -3.19 12.71 6.53
CA VAL A 165 -3.96 11.82 5.66
C VAL A 165 -4.39 10.58 6.45
N TYR A 166 -3.48 9.90 7.16
CA TYR A 166 -3.81 8.70 7.93
C TYR A 166 -4.78 8.98 9.09
N LYS A 167 -4.67 10.16 9.74
CA LYS A 167 -5.66 10.59 10.76
C LYS A 167 -7.07 10.67 10.20
N LYS A 168 -7.27 11.15 8.98
CA LYS A 168 -8.57 11.17 8.31
C LYS A 168 -9.15 9.78 8.08
N HIS A 169 -8.28 8.76 8.02
CA HIS A 169 -8.68 7.36 7.94
C HIS A 169 -8.77 6.65 9.30
N GLY A 170 -8.73 7.40 10.41
CA GLY A 170 -8.95 6.90 11.77
C GLY A 170 -7.69 6.42 12.49
N PHE A 171 -6.51 6.56 11.89
CA PHE A 171 -5.25 6.27 12.58
C PHE A 171 -4.90 7.37 13.58
N LYS A 172 -4.30 6.97 14.70
CA LYS A 172 -3.82 7.87 15.75
C LYS A 172 -2.35 7.57 16.08
N PRO A 173 -1.52 8.59 16.36
CA PRO A 173 -0.16 8.38 16.82
C PRO A 173 -0.13 7.55 18.10
N VAL A 174 0.84 6.64 18.20
CA VAL A 174 1.09 5.86 19.42
C VAL A 174 2.02 6.66 20.31
N LYS A 175 1.61 6.89 21.57
CA LYS A 175 2.40 7.68 22.53
C LYS A 175 3.69 6.93 22.86
N GLY A 176 4.82 7.61 22.71
CA GLY A 176 6.15 7.05 23.01
C GLY A 176 6.80 6.31 21.85
N GLU A 177 6.07 6.08 20.75
CA GLU A 177 6.60 5.41 19.57
C GLU A 177 6.83 6.41 18.44
N HIS A 178 8.04 6.39 17.88
CA HIS A 178 8.38 7.30 16.80
C HIS A 178 7.72 6.83 15.50
N ASN A 179 6.93 7.73 14.89
CA ASN A 179 6.26 7.51 13.61
C ASN A 179 5.24 6.35 13.55
N LEU A 180 4.96 5.65 14.66
CA LEU A 180 3.96 4.60 14.67
C LEU A 180 2.55 5.18 14.81
N MET A 181 1.64 4.70 13.98
CA MET A 181 0.22 5.04 14.05
C MET A 181 -0.61 3.76 14.18
N ILE A 182 -1.71 3.85 14.92
CA ILE A 182 -2.62 2.73 15.18
C ILE A 182 -4.07 3.12 14.86
N LYS A 183 -4.81 2.17 14.32
CA LYS A 183 -6.26 2.23 14.14
C LYS A 183 -6.89 0.99 14.75
N LYS A 184 -7.81 1.16 15.72
CA LYS A 184 -8.68 0.07 16.22
C LYS A 184 -9.75 -0.24 15.18
N ILE A 185 -10.10 -1.52 15.02
CA ILE A 185 -11.02 -2.00 14.00
C ILE A 185 -12.13 -2.89 14.57
#